data_3357de5e96c59fbf8f1dc151a3cd4763
#
_entry.id   3357de5e96c59fbf8f1dc151a3cd4763
#
_cell.length_a   1.000
_cell.length_b   1.000
_cell.length_c   1.000
_cell.angle_alpha   90.00
_cell.angle_beta   90.00
_cell.angle_gamma   90.00
#
_symmetry.space_group_name_H-M   'P 1'
#
loop_
_entity.id
_entity.type
_entity.pdbx_description
1 polymer ?
#
loop_
_entity_poly.entity_id
_entity_poly.type
_entity_poly.pdbx_seq_one_letter_code
_entity_poly.pdbx_strand_id
1 'polypeptide(L)'
;MKRDFLTYIALGLALTSAAQTASRRKAAPKPRLYVSGIIKDATSKQPLRGVSVKCGLFEAITDENGHYRVGALSESAVLTLEKDGFAQRSLSMRGDTLLNTSLYSDAFNDKMSPKTFSKATNEVSLEDVLATHLGNSVRSVQRSAVAGMGANLFVRGYNSLQANVQPLLVVDGVIWDEQTLTGSLFEGSSFNALADIDVNDIENVQILKNASAIYGSKGANGAILITTKQSHSRVTKIDADVSYGFNLKPQTYRVMDSKDYRSYLSEIIKGNSGFSHLNTEFSGILGMSPSSSDYKTYHNDNDWSKDVYRVGNTMHYGISVDGSDDIAKYAIMAGYTSSDGTVKSTDFSRLNARINAGVSLLKNFQIDTNIYFTYILRNQQDDGVSANTSPTFLSEIKSPFLLPYSYTDDGSQLTNTLNDVDVLGVSNPVAIIQNAKNSNKHYRFGLSIAPRWNINRDFSFDGRFSYSFSSTKQHYFLPMNGLSPQYNHGNKWLNTIKDMTLKQNNIYGDVHLLP
;
A
#
# COMPACT_ATOMS: atom_id res chain seq x y z
N MET A 1 14.26 -20.67 5.02
CA MET A 1 14.19 -19.19 5.06
C MET A 1 13.36 -18.62 6.22
N LYS A 2 12.13 -19.10 6.54
CA LYS A 2 11.38 -18.59 7.73
C LYS A 2 12.05 -18.92 9.08
N ARG A 3 12.81 -19.99 9.18
CA ARG A 3 13.43 -20.48 10.43
C ARG A 3 14.75 -19.75 10.74
N ASP A 4 15.45 -19.34 9.72
CA ASP A 4 16.76 -18.66 9.88
C ASP A 4 16.60 -17.16 10.21
N PHE A 5 15.50 -16.55 9.76
CA PHE A 5 15.19 -15.14 10.04
C PHE A 5 14.88 -14.88 11.52
N LEU A 6 14.16 -15.80 12.19
CA LEU A 6 13.89 -15.72 13.63
C LEU A 6 15.17 -15.83 14.47
N THR A 7 16.15 -16.57 13.99
CA THR A 7 17.44 -16.72 14.69
C THR A 7 18.28 -15.44 14.62
N TYR A 8 18.21 -14.69 13.52
CA TYR A 8 18.90 -13.39 13.39
C TYR A 8 18.21 -12.28 14.19
N ILE A 9 16.89 -12.31 14.35
CA ILE A 9 16.15 -11.36 15.23
C ILE A 9 16.51 -11.61 16.69
N ALA A 10 16.61 -12.88 17.12
CA ALA A 10 17.01 -13.23 18.48
C ALA A 10 18.46 -12.79 18.79
N LEU A 11 19.36 -12.84 17.80
CA LEU A 11 20.75 -12.36 17.94
C LEU A 11 20.81 -10.83 18.01
N GLY A 12 19.94 -10.11 17.28
CA GLY A 12 19.82 -8.65 17.36
C GLY A 12 19.32 -8.15 18.72
N LEU A 13 18.38 -8.86 19.33
CA LEU A 13 17.86 -8.54 20.67
C LEU A 13 18.87 -8.81 21.79
N ALA A 14 19.77 -9.77 21.61
CA ALA A 14 20.82 -10.06 22.60
C ALA A 14 21.93 -9.00 22.64
N LEU A 15 22.12 -8.26 21.53
CA LEU A 15 23.12 -7.18 21.46
C LEU A 15 22.64 -5.86 22.09
N THR A 16 21.32 -5.68 22.28
CA THR A 16 20.75 -4.47 22.90
C THR A 16 20.81 -4.48 24.44
N SER A 17 20.97 -5.66 25.06
CA SER A 17 21.09 -5.76 26.53
C SER A 17 22.47 -5.33 27.09
N ALA A 18 23.49 -5.16 26.23
CA ALA A 18 24.84 -4.75 26.64
C ALA A 18 25.07 -3.21 26.58
N ALA A 19 24.11 -2.43 26.07
CA ALA A 19 24.26 -0.99 25.84
C ALA A 19 23.59 -0.11 26.93
N GLN A 20 23.13 -0.70 28.04
CA GLN A 20 22.66 0.09 29.19
C GLN A 20 23.82 0.52 30.11
N THR A 21 24.72 1.33 29.58
CA THR A 21 25.66 2.09 30.43
C THR A 21 25.28 3.57 30.35
N ALA A 22 24.63 4.01 31.44
CA ALA A 22 24.55 5.37 31.95
C ALA A 22 24.78 6.54 30.94
N SER A 23 23.78 6.89 30.17
CA SER A 23 23.69 8.22 29.56
C SER A 23 23.42 9.24 30.68
N ARG A 24 24.43 10.00 31.07
CA ARG A 24 24.25 11.24 31.83
C ARG A 24 23.26 12.10 31.06
N ARG A 25 22.06 12.33 31.61
CA ARG A 25 21.11 13.32 31.10
C ARG A 25 21.80 14.67 31.02
N LYS A 26 22.28 15.07 29.85
CA LYS A 26 22.65 16.46 29.59
C LYS A 26 21.38 17.28 29.76
N ALA A 27 21.43 18.29 30.61
CA ALA A 27 20.34 19.24 30.78
C ALA A 27 19.92 19.80 29.41
N ALA A 28 18.62 19.96 29.18
CA ALA A 28 18.11 20.55 27.94
C ALA A 28 18.81 21.90 27.70
N PRO A 29 19.28 22.17 26.49
CA PRO A 29 20.00 23.41 26.21
C PRO A 29 19.09 24.60 26.48
N LYS A 30 19.60 25.62 27.14
CA LYS A 30 18.88 26.86 27.33
C LYS A 30 18.87 27.67 26.03
N PRO A 31 17.77 28.32 25.67
CA PRO A 31 17.75 29.20 24.50
C PRO A 31 18.77 30.32 24.65
N ARG A 32 19.50 30.63 23.58
CA ARG A 32 20.45 31.77 23.55
C ARG A 32 19.74 33.09 23.32
N LEU A 33 18.62 33.04 22.61
CA LEU A 33 17.79 34.20 22.32
C LEU A 33 16.32 33.78 22.21
N TYR A 34 15.41 34.73 22.25
CA TYR A 34 13.99 34.48 22.05
C TYR A 34 13.50 35.26 20.83
N VAL A 35 12.66 34.60 20.05
CA VAL A 35 11.93 35.17 18.93
C VAL A 35 10.48 35.30 19.31
N SER A 36 9.90 36.44 19.02
CA SER A 36 8.49 36.73 19.28
C SER A 36 7.83 37.30 18.03
N GLY A 37 6.52 37.30 17.98
CA GLY A 37 5.78 37.87 16.87
C GLY A 37 4.29 37.56 16.94
N ILE A 38 3.56 38.00 15.93
CA ILE A 38 2.12 37.77 15.77
C ILE A 38 1.90 36.97 14.48
N ILE A 39 1.08 35.94 14.58
CA ILE A 39 0.66 35.17 13.43
C ILE A 39 -0.82 35.46 13.15
N LYS A 40 -1.14 35.80 11.89
CA LYS A 40 -2.49 36.13 11.42
C LYS A 40 -2.89 35.21 10.27
N ASP A 41 -4.18 35.09 10.07
CA ASP A 41 -4.73 34.54 8.83
C ASP A 41 -4.46 35.52 7.67
N ALA A 42 -3.90 35.04 6.59
CA ALA A 42 -3.57 35.86 5.42
C ALA A 42 -4.82 36.44 4.73
N THR A 43 -5.96 35.75 4.82
CA THR A 43 -7.23 36.15 4.19
C THR A 43 -8.06 37.05 5.09
N SER A 44 -8.39 36.57 6.29
CA SER A 44 -9.25 37.28 7.22
C SER A 44 -8.55 38.39 8.02
N LYS A 45 -7.19 38.40 8.04
CA LYS A 45 -6.32 39.27 8.84
C LYS A 45 -6.51 39.11 10.36
N GLN A 46 -7.33 38.16 10.78
CA GLN A 46 -7.55 37.88 12.20
C GLN A 46 -6.34 37.13 12.81
N PRO A 47 -6.04 37.36 14.11
CA PRO A 47 -4.99 36.64 14.80
C PRO A 47 -5.31 35.15 14.87
N LEU A 48 -4.28 34.30 14.70
CA LEU A 48 -4.41 32.84 14.71
C LEU A 48 -3.94 32.29 16.06
N ARG A 49 -4.90 31.81 16.86
CA ARG A 49 -4.64 31.02 18.07
C ARG A 49 -4.25 29.57 17.71
N GLY A 50 -3.36 28.96 18.52
CA GLY A 50 -3.07 27.54 18.45
C GLY A 50 -2.17 27.15 17.28
N VAL A 51 -1.37 28.09 16.76
CA VAL A 51 -0.31 27.75 15.78
C VAL A 51 0.88 27.22 16.55
N SER A 52 1.37 26.02 16.19
CA SER A 52 2.65 25.51 16.68
C SER A 52 3.79 26.22 15.96
N VAL A 53 4.68 26.81 16.73
CA VAL A 53 5.87 27.52 16.28
C VAL A 53 7.09 26.75 16.76
N LYS A 54 7.76 26.05 15.86
CA LYS A 54 8.93 25.21 16.15
C LYS A 54 10.20 25.94 15.72
N CYS A 55 11.20 25.96 16.58
CA CYS A 55 12.52 26.49 16.28
C CYS A 55 13.60 25.54 16.83
N GLY A 56 14.02 24.62 16.00
CA GLY A 56 14.91 23.55 16.43
C GLY A 56 14.28 22.71 17.56
N LEU A 57 14.80 22.85 18.78
CA LEU A 57 14.32 22.11 19.96
C LEU A 57 13.21 22.81 20.73
N PHE A 58 12.95 24.05 20.43
CA PHE A 58 11.99 24.85 21.15
C PHE A 58 10.68 24.91 20.38
N GLU A 59 9.60 24.80 21.11
CA GLU A 59 8.25 24.91 20.58
C GLU A 59 7.46 25.90 21.45
N ALA A 60 6.63 26.67 20.80
CA ALA A 60 5.66 27.57 21.44
C ALA A 60 4.34 27.49 20.67
N ILE A 61 3.24 27.75 21.35
CA ILE A 61 1.91 27.79 20.73
C ILE A 61 1.39 29.22 20.83
N THR A 62 0.80 29.75 19.74
CA THR A 62 0.23 31.09 19.75
C THR A 62 -0.98 31.22 20.71
N ASP A 63 -1.08 32.34 21.39
CA ASP A 63 -2.20 32.69 22.25
C ASP A 63 -3.45 33.14 21.45
N GLU A 64 -4.46 33.66 22.16
CA GLU A 64 -5.73 34.14 21.56
C GLU A 64 -5.55 35.33 20.63
N ASN A 65 -4.49 36.14 20.86
CA ASN A 65 -4.12 37.30 20.06
C ASN A 65 -3.09 36.95 18.96
N GLY A 66 -2.79 35.66 18.76
CA GLY A 66 -1.83 35.19 17.79
C GLY A 66 -0.36 35.45 18.17
N HIS A 67 -0.07 35.88 19.42
CA HIS A 67 1.28 36.09 19.88
C HIS A 67 1.99 34.81 20.20
N TYR A 68 3.27 34.73 19.85
CA TYR A 68 4.17 33.63 20.24
C TYR A 68 5.50 34.15 20.76
N ARG A 69 6.18 33.35 21.58
CA ARG A 69 7.56 33.55 22.00
C ARG A 69 8.25 32.20 22.09
N VAL A 70 9.21 31.97 21.20
CA VAL A 70 9.94 30.69 21.09
C VAL A 70 11.43 30.93 21.30
N GLY A 71 12.11 29.96 21.93
CA GLY A 71 13.56 29.99 22.11
C GLY A 71 14.29 29.65 20.82
N ALA A 72 15.45 30.23 20.60
CA ALA A 72 16.35 29.86 19.50
C ALA A 72 17.80 29.75 19.98
N LEU A 73 18.58 28.93 19.25
CA LEU A 73 20.01 28.73 19.55
C LEU A 73 20.93 29.58 18.67
N SER A 74 20.44 30.08 17.55
CA SER A 74 21.20 30.86 16.58
C SER A 74 20.34 31.96 15.99
N GLU A 75 20.96 33.07 15.61
CA GLU A 75 20.33 34.18 14.88
C GLU A 75 19.91 33.80 13.45
N SER A 76 20.44 32.69 12.92
CA SER A 76 20.08 32.15 11.61
C SER A 76 19.11 30.94 11.70
N ALA A 77 18.47 30.75 12.84
CA ALA A 77 17.52 29.65 13.01
C ALA A 77 16.29 29.82 12.11
N VAL A 78 15.69 28.70 11.74
CA VAL A 78 14.44 28.67 10.96
C VAL A 78 13.29 28.33 11.89
N LEU A 79 12.23 29.15 11.83
CA LEU A 79 10.97 28.86 12.48
C LEU A 79 10.07 28.11 11.52
N THR A 80 9.48 27.01 11.99
CA THR A 80 8.43 26.28 11.27
C THR A 80 7.10 26.53 11.96
N LEU A 81 6.13 27.00 11.19
CA LEU A 81 4.79 27.32 11.64
C LEU A 81 3.82 26.31 11.12
N GLU A 82 3.05 25.70 12.01
CA GLU A 82 2.11 24.62 11.67
C GLU A 82 0.79 24.80 12.41
N LYS A 83 -0.31 24.69 11.66
CA LYS A 83 -1.68 24.69 12.20
C LYS A 83 -2.60 23.92 11.26
N ASP A 84 -3.49 23.11 11.83
CA ASP A 84 -4.48 22.38 11.05
C ASP A 84 -5.35 23.33 10.23
N GLY A 85 -5.54 23.03 8.94
CA GLY A 85 -6.28 23.85 7.99
C GLY A 85 -5.50 25.03 7.40
N PHE A 86 -4.20 25.12 7.67
CA PHE A 86 -3.32 26.17 7.13
C PHE A 86 -2.06 25.55 6.52
N ALA A 87 -1.57 26.15 5.44
CA ALA A 87 -0.32 25.76 4.81
C ALA A 87 0.85 25.97 5.77
N GLN A 88 1.70 24.96 5.93
CA GLN A 88 2.91 25.06 6.71
C GLN A 88 3.83 26.14 6.13
N ARG A 89 4.44 26.96 6.99
CA ARG A 89 5.35 28.02 6.57
C ARG A 89 6.64 27.98 7.36
N SER A 90 7.76 28.10 6.67
CA SER A 90 9.08 28.25 7.29
C SER A 90 9.57 29.68 7.13
N LEU A 91 10.14 30.25 8.20
CA LEU A 91 10.68 31.61 8.25
C LEU A 91 12.12 31.56 8.78
N SER A 92 13.05 32.14 8.04
CA SER A 92 14.42 32.33 8.53
C SER A 92 14.47 33.58 9.40
N MET A 93 15.13 33.51 10.56
CA MET A 93 15.26 34.62 11.48
C MET A 93 16.12 35.78 10.96
N ARG A 94 17.14 35.49 10.16
CA ARG A 94 18.08 36.46 9.57
C ARG A 94 18.61 37.53 10.57
N GLY A 95 18.64 37.19 11.86
CA GLY A 95 18.99 38.08 12.96
C GLY A 95 17.83 38.83 13.59
N ASP A 96 16.63 38.76 13.01
CA ASP A 96 15.45 39.42 13.58
C ASP A 96 14.87 38.61 14.74
N THR A 97 14.59 39.29 15.84
CA THR A 97 13.94 38.72 17.03
C THR A 97 12.44 39.01 17.10
N LEU A 98 11.91 39.83 16.19
CA LEU A 98 10.49 40.12 16.04
C LEU A 98 10.04 39.73 14.63
N LEU A 99 9.30 38.60 14.51
CA LEU A 99 8.85 38.07 13.23
C LEU A 99 7.33 37.96 13.19
N ASN A 100 6.68 38.93 12.58
CA ASN A 100 5.25 38.94 12.32
C ASN A 100 5.01 38.28 10.96
N THR A 101 3.99 37.39 10.88
CA THR A 101 3.69 36.68 9.64
C THR A 101 2.22 36.32 9.53
N SER A 102 1.85 35.80 8.37
CA SER A 102 0.51 35.28 8.11
C SER A 102 0.58 33.88 7.56
N LEU A 103 -0.38 33.02 7.93
CA LEU A 103 -0.60 31.72 7.32
C LEU A 103 -1.77 31.79 6.34
N TYR A 104 -1.64 31.09 5.24
CA TYR A 104 -2.71 30.94 4.25
C TYR A 104 -3.53 29.72 4.60
N SER A 105 -4.86 29.86 4.55
CA SER A 105 -5.75 28.71 4.70
C SER A 105 -5.45 27.66 3.64
N ASP A 106 -5.40 26.41 4.07
CA ASP A 106 -5.17 25.27 3.21
C ASP A 106 -6.50 24.64 2.73
N ALA A 107 -7.50 25.52 2.51
CA ALA A 107 -8.86 25.11 2.16
C ALA A 107 -8.98 24.23 0.90
N PHE A 108 -7.93 24.18 0.09
CA PHE A 108 -7.86 23.37 -1.13
C PHE A 108 -7.01 22.10 -0.98
N ASN A 109 -6.34 21.93 0.17
CA ASN A 109 -5.48 20.80 0.45
C ASN A 109 -6.01 20.04 1.67
N ASP A 110 -6.26 18.77 1.54
CA ASP A 110 -6.60 17.91 2.67
C ASP A 110 -5.31 17.27 3.18
N LYS A 111 -4.99 17.55 4.43
CA LYS A 111 -3.77 17.09 5.08
C LYS A 111 -4.11 16.04 6.14
N MET A 112 -3.40 14.96 6.11
CA MET A 112 -3.50 13.91 7.11
C MET A 112 -2.41 14.11 8.18
N SER A 113 -2.83 14.27 9.43
CA SER A 113 -1.89 14.53 10.53
C SER A 113 -1.10 13.26 10.88
N PRO A 114 0.18 13.37 11.28
CA PRO A 114 1.00 12.24 11.72
C PRO A 114 0.35 11.38 12.81
N LYS A 115 -0.45 11.99 13.70
CA LYS A 115 -1.20 11.29 14.74
C LYS A 115 -2.25 10.33 14.18
N THR A 116 -2.71 10.54 12.96
CA THR A 116 -3.66 9.68 12.29
C THR A 116 -2.97 8.40 11.79
N PHE A 117 -1.74 8.51 11.28
CA PHE A 117 -0.95 7.34 10.90
C PHE A 117 -0.58 6.44 12.09
N SER A 118 -0.29 7.01 13.25
CA SER A 118 0.06 6.22 14.45
C SER A 118 -1.09 5.34 14.98
N LYS A 119 -2.31 5.52 14.47
CA LYS A 119 -3.50 4.71 14.81
C LYS A 119 -3.92 3.74 13.71
N ALA A 120 -3.38 3.85 12.51
CA ALA A 120 -3.64 2.95 11.40
C ALA A 120 -2.76 1.70 11.53
N THR A 121 -3.10 0.83 12.45
CA THR A 121 -2.15 -0.15 12.99
C THR A 121 -2.02 -1.43 12.20
N ASN A 122 -2.90 -1.75 11.25
CA ASN A 122 -2.88 -3.02 10.52
C ASN A 122 -3.06 -2.89 9.00
N GLU A 123 -3.12 -1.69 8.49
CA GLU A 123 -3.29 -1.47 7.06
C GLU A 123 -1.97 -1.74 6.34
N VAL A 124 -2.03 -2.60 5.34
CA VAL A 124 -0.87 -3.03 4.57
C VAL A 124 -0.50 -2.00 3.51
N SER A 125 -1.49 -1.28 2.99
CA SER A 125 -1.32 -0.32 1.91
C SER A 125 -1.79 1.09 2.28
N LEU A 126 -1.13 2.08 1.69
CA LEU A 126 -1.52 3.48 1.89
C LEU A 126 -2.87 3.80 1.25
N GLU A 127 -3.29 3.07 0.22
CA GLU A 127 -4.60 3.25 -0.41
C GLU A 127 -5.76 3.02 0.56
N ASP A 128 -5.61 2.03 1.45
CA ASP A 128 -6.62 1.73 2.46
C ASP A 128 -6.71 2.85 3.49
N VAL A 129 -5.55 3.38 3.90
CA VAL A 129 -5.47 4.55 4.79
C VAL A 129 -6.10 5.78 4.15
N LEU A 130 -5.80 6.05 2.87
CA LEU A 130 -6.38 7.17 2.13
C LEU A 130 -7.89 7.03 1.99
N ALA A 131 -8.39 5.84 1.69
CA ALA A 131 -9.82 5.57 1.57
C ALA A 131 -10.56 5.81 2.89
N THR A 132 -9.95 5.40 4.01
CA THR A 132 -10.54 5.51 5.35
C THR A 132 -10.52 6.95 5.87
N HIS A 133 -9.40 7.67 5.71
CA HIS A 133 -9.19 8.97 6.34
C HIS A 133 -9.37 10.17 5.42
N LEU A 134 -9.16 10.01 4.12
CA LEU A 134 -9.25 11.08 3.13
C LEU A 134 -10.23 10.75 1.98
N GLY A 135 -11.19 9.86 2.23
CA GLY A 135 -12.14 9.39 1.21
C GLY A 135 -13.01 10.48 0.56
N ASN A 136 -13.17 11.64 1.19
CA ASN A 136 -13.82 12.82 0.61
C ASN A 136 -12.92 13.59 -0.38
N SER A 137 -11.63 13.38 -0.37
CA SER A 137 -10.64 14.07 -1.22
C SER A 137 -9.98 13.16 -2.23
N VAL A 138 -9.81 11.88 -1.89
CA VAL A 138 -9.28 10.84 -2.78
C VAL A 138 -10.27 9.69 -2.82
N ARG A 139 -10.83 9.44 -3.98
CA ARG A 139 -11.62 8.24 -4.20
C ARG A 139 -10.67 7.10 -4.58
N SER A 140 -10.62 6.08 -3.75
CA SER A 140 -9.91 4.83 -4.03
C SER A 140 -10.91 3.79 -4.56
N VAL A 141 -10.61 3.19 -5.69
CA VAL A 141 -11.40 2.11 -6.28
C VAL A 141 -10.49 0.91 -6.42
N GLN A 142 -10.66 -0.02 -5.51
CA GLN A 142 -9.96 -1.31 -5.52
C GLN A 142 -10.84 -2.35 -6.21
N ARG A 143 -10.21 -3.15 -7.05
CA ARG A 143 -10.88 -4.27 -7.69
C ARG A 143 -10.81 -5.54 -6.87
N SER A 144 -9.73 -5.73 -6.14
CA SER A 144 -9.46 -6.89 -5.31
C SER A 144 -8.98 -6.43 -3.93
N ALA A 145 -9.38 -7.16 -2.90
CA ALA A 145 -8.91 -6.95 -1.53
C ALA A 145 -7.59 -7.70 -1.22
N VAL A 146 -6.91 -8.22 -2.24
CA VAL A 146 -5.61 -8.88 -2.07
C VAL A 146 -4.58 -7.84 -1.63
N ALA A 147 -3.86 -8.13 -0.55
CA ALA A 147 -2.86 -7.24 0.01
C ALA A 147 -1.79 -6.84 -1.03
N GLY A 148 -1.48 -5.55 -1.09
CA GLY A 148 -0.49 -4.99 -2.01
C GLY A 148 -0.94 -4.92 -3.49
N MET A 149 -2.22 -5.14 -3.78
CA MET A 149 -2.83 -4.80 -5.08
C MET A 149 -3.08 -3.31 -5.15
N GLY A 150 -2.80 -2.70 -6.30
CA GLY A 150 -3.00 -1.28 -6.51
C GLY A 150 -4.47 -0.90 -6.63
N ALA A 151 -4.81 0.29 -6.15
CA ALA A 151 -6.10 0.91 -6.37
C ALA A 151 -6.03 1.97 -7.47
N ASN A 152 -7.15 2.17 -8.16
CA ASN A 152 -7.33 3.36 -8.98
C ASN A 152 -7.69 4.53 -8.08
N LEU A 153 -6.87 5.59 -8.11
CA LEU A 153 -7.04 6.77 -7.27
C LEU A 153 -7.55 7.94 -8.11
N PHE A 154 -8.52 8.67 -7.58
CA PHE A 154 -9.11 9.83 -8.23
C PHE A 154 -9.19 10.99 -7.24
N VAL A 155 -8.52 12.09 -7.55
CA VAL A 155 -8.56 13.33 -6.73
C VAL A 155 -9.66 14.28 -7.21
N ARG A 156 -9.87 14.36 -8.52
CA ARG A 156 -10.87 15.25 -9.16
C ARG A 156 -11.96 14.48 -9.92
N GLY A 157 -12.13 13.21 -9.61
CA GLY A 157 -13.06 12.34 -10.29
C GLY A 157 -12.49 11.79 -11.62
N TYR A 158 -13.34 11.12 -12.37
CA TYR A 158 -12.99 10.52 -13.66
C TYR A 158 -13.16 11.59 -14.75
N ASN A 159 -12.07 12.20 -15.17
CA ASN A 159 -12.06 13.38 -16.05
C ASN A 159 -11.63 13.09 -17.50
N SER A 160 -11.25 11.86 -17.83
CA SER A 160 -10.89 11.44 -19.18
C SER A 160 -11.22 9.98 -19.43
N LEU A 161 -11.68 9.66 -20.63
CA LEU A 161 -11.94 8.28 -21.08
C LEU A 161 -10.69 7.61 -21.67
N GLN A 162 -9.74 8.39 -22.17
CA GLN A 162 -8.58 7.86 -22.89
C GLN A 162 -7.24 8.25 -22.28
N ALA A 163 -7.19 9.32 -21.50
CA ALA A 163 -5.97 9.74 -20.82
C ALA A 163 -5.88 9.15 -19.42
N ASN A 164 -4.65 9.11 -18.89
CA ASN A 164 -4.42 8.72 -17.49
C ASN A 164 -5.12 9.71 -16.55
N VAL A 165 -5.89 9.19 -15.60
CA VAL A 165 -6.65 9.95 -14.61
C VAL A 165 -6.06 9.85 -13.19
N GLN A 166 -4.95 9.10 -13.03
CA GLN A 166 -4.30 8.93 -11.74
C GLN A 166 -3.63 10.24 -11.29
N PRO A 167 -3.69 10.58 -10.00
CA PRO A 167 -2.98 11.72 -9.45
C PRO A 167 -1.47 11.51 -9.52
N LEU A 168 -0.72 12.60 -9.54
CA LEU A 168 0.72 12.59 -9.44
C LEU A 168 1.15 12.12 -8.05
N LEU A 169 2.11 11.22 -7.97
CA LEU A 169 2.70 10.80 -6.72
C LEU A 169 4.03 11.52 -6.50
N VAL A 170 4.16 12.21 -5.37
CA VAL A 170 5.39 12.91 -4.99
C VAL A 170 5.81 12.44 -3.60
N VAL A 171 6.98 11.85 -3.48
CA VAL A 171 7.52 11.32 -2.22
C VAL A 171 8.78 12.08 -1.86
N ASP A 172 8.80 12.71 -0.68
CA ASP A 172 9.88 13.56 -0.19
C ASP A 172 10.33 14.64 -1.22
N GLY A 173 9.32 15.17 -1.95
CA GLY A 173 9.52 16.15 -2.99
C GLY A 173 10.04 15.62 -4.34
N VAL A 174 10.26 14.32 -4.47
CA VAL A 174 10.62 13.66 -5.74
C VAL A 174 9.36 13.18 -6.44
N ILE A 175 9.21 13.52 -7.71
CA ILE A 175 8.14 12.98 -8.54
C ILE A 175 8.45 11.50 -8.81
N TRP A 176 7.54 10.63 -8.40
CA TRP A 176 7.52 9.23 -8.84
C TRP A 176 6.71 9.16 -10.13
N ASP A 177 7.41 8.95 -11.23
CA ASP A 177 6.79 8.98 -12.57
C ASP A 177 6.04 7.67 -12.87
N GLU A 178 5.08 7.36 -12.04
CA GLU A 178 4.29 6.13 -12.05
C GLU A 178 2.79 6.42 -11.95
N GLN A 179 2.35 7.40 -12.74
CA GLN A 179 0.93 7.69 -12.87
C GLN A 179 0.16 6.56 -13.57
N THR A 180 0.87 5.70 -14.30
CA THR A 180 0.29 4.51 -14.93
C THR A 180 0.41 3.33 -13.99
N LEU A 181 -0.70 2.65 -13.75
CA LEU A 181 -0.68 1.40 -13.01
C LEU A 181 0.17 0.37 -13.76
N THR A 182 1.06 -0.31 -13.05
CA THR A 182 1.82 -1.41 -13.62
C THR A 182 0.87 -2.56 -13.92
N GLY A 183 0.78 -2.96 -15.18
CA GLY A 183 -0.03 -4.10 -15.61
C GLY A 183 0.41 -5.40 -14.95
N SER A 184 -0.53 -6.29 -14.74
CA SER A 184 -0.33 -7.66 -14.28
C SER A 184 -0.57 -8.64 -15.42
N LEU A 185 -0.01 -9.86 -15.30
CA LEU A 185 -0.36 -10.98 -16.19
C LEU A 185 -1.81 -11.44 -16.02
N PHE A 186 -2.44 -11.07 -14.91
CA PHE A 186 -3.86 -11.24 -14.69
C PHE A 186 -4.63 -10.06 -15.28
N GLU A 187 -5.58 -10.38 -16.12
CA GLU A 187 -6.44 -9.40 -16.74
C GLU A 187 -7.24 -8.63 -15.67
N GLY A 188 -7.23 -7.31 -15.77
CA GLY A 188 -7.91 -6.42 -14.84
C GLY A 188 -7.22 -6.24 -13.47
N SER A 189 -6.06 -6.83 -13.23
CA SER A 189 -5.22 -6.59 -12.06
C SER A 189 -4.12 -5.59 -12.38
N SER A 190 -3.75 -4.78 -11.40
CA SER A 190 -2.70 -3.78 -11.54
C SER A 190 -1.99 -3.53 -10.21
N PHE A 191 -0.79 -2.99 -10.28
CA PHE A 191 0.00 -2.59 -9.12
C PHE A 191 0.29 -1.10 -9.21
N ASN A 192 0.37 -0.43 -8.09
CA ASN A 192 0.84 0.94 -8.02
C ASN A 192 2.03 1.08 -7.06
N ALA A 193 2.72 2.22 -7.14
CA ALA A 193 3.90 2.49 -6.36
C ALA A 193 3.64 2.73 -4.86
N LEU A 194 2.38 2.93 -4.45
CA LEU A 194 2.05 3.14 -3.03
C LEU A 194 2.31 1.89 -2.18
N ALA A 195 2.25 0.69 -2.80
CA ALA A 195 2.59 -0.55 -2.13
C ALA A 195 4.07 -0.63 -1.71
N ASP A 196 4.95 0.18 -2.31
CA ASP A 196 6.37 0.21 -2.01
C ASP A 196 6.70 1.01 -0.74
N ILE A 197 5.73 1.76 -0.22
CA ILE A 197 5.91 2.61 0.95
C ILE A 197 5.27 1.92 2.16
N ASP A 198 6.04 1.79 3.24
CA ASP A 198 5.46 1.37 4.50
C ASP A 198 4.67 2.51 5.12
N VAL A 199 3.44 2.22 5.54
CA VAL A 199 2.56 3.21 6.19
C VAL A 199 3.22 3.79 7.43
N ASN A 200 3.98 2.97 8.17
CA ASN A 200 4.67 3.41 9.38
C ASN A 200 5.89 4.31 9.13
N ASP A 201 6.42 4.34 7.91
CA ASP A 201 7.50 5.26 7.52
C ASP A 201 6.99 6.66 7.19
N ILE A 202 5.66 6.86 7.09
CA ILE A 202 5.06 8.11 6.65
C ILE A 202 4.88 9.05 7.84
N GLU A 203 5.29 10.30 7.66
CA GLU A 203 5.04 11.40 8.59
C GLU A 203 3.77 12.15 8.25
N ASN A 204 3.55 12.42 6.95
CA ASN A 204 2.44 13.23 6.49
C ASN A 204 2.03 12.88 5.06
N VAL A 205 0.72 12.92 4.79
CA VAL A 205 0.17 12.87 3.42
C VAL A 205 -0.69 14.10 3.20
N GLN A 206 -0.46 14.75 2.08
CA GLN A 206 -1.21 15.93 1.66
C GLN A 206 -1.78 15.72 0.26
N ILE A 207 -3.05 16.05 0.07
CA ILE A 207 -3.71 15.99 -1.24
C ILE A 207 -3.77 17.38 -1.84
N LEU A 208 -3.09 17.55 -2.96
CA LEU A 208 -3.06 18.81 -3.70
C LEU A 208 -4.00 18.73 -4.90
N LYS A 209 -5.20 19.30 -4.77
CA LYS A 209 -6.23 19.24 -5.84
C LYS A 209 -5.84 20.04 -7.08
N ASN A 210 -5.16 21.17 -6.91
CA ASN A 210 -4.71 22.06 -7.99
C ASN A 210 -3.19 21.96 -8.21
N ALA A 211 -2.70 20.75 -8.42
CA ALA A 211 -1.27 20.46 -8.52
C ALA A 211 -0.63 20.99 -9.83
N SER A 212 -1.42 21.32 -10.85
CA SER A 212 -0.91 21.84 -12.12
C SER A 212 -0.17 23.16 -11.99
N ALA A 213 -0.48 23.97 -10.99
CA ALA A 213 0.23 25.22 -10.70
C ALA A 213 1.70 25.01 -10.29
N ILE A 214 2.02 23.84 -9.72
CA ILE A 214 3.38 23.50 -9.24
C ILE A 214 4.05 22.51 -10.17
N TYR A 215 3.32 21.48 -10.61
CA TYR A 215 3.87 20.35 -11.37
C TYR A 215 3.50 20.36 -12.85
N GLY A 216 2.92 21.47 -13.36
CA GLY A 216 2.52 21.58 -14.75
C GLY A 216 1.49 20.53 -15.17
N SER A 217 1.61 20.03 -16.39
CA SER A 217 0.67 19.04 -16.96
C SER A 217 0.63 17.72 -16.19
N LYS A 218 1.73 17.29 -15.56
CA LYS A 218 1.76 16.09 -14.73
C LYS A 218 0.83 16.18 -13.52
N GLY A 219 0.60 17.39 -12.99
CA GLY A 219 -0.28 17.66 -11.88
C GLY A 219 -1.76 17.90 -12.25
N ALA A 220 -2.15 17.72 -13.51
CA ALA A 220 -3.51 18.04 -13.98
C ALA A 220 -4.61 17.27 -13.24
N ASN A 221 -4.35 16.04 -12.81
CA ASN A 221 -5.27 15.19 -12.05
C ASN A 221 -5.15 15.37 -10.51
N GLY A 222 -4.42 16.39 -10.06
CA GLY A 222 -4.04 16.56 -8.67
C GLY A 222 -2.75 15.80 -8.32
N ALA A 223 -2.31 15.92 -7.08
CA ALA A 223 -1.14 15.21 -6.59
C ALA A 223 -1.36 14.70 -5.16
N ILE A 224 -0.73 13.58 -4.85
CA ILE A 224 -0.58 13.02 -3.51
C ILE A 224 0.86 13.28 -3.09
N LEU A 225 1.04 14.12 -2.08
CA LEU A 225 2.34 14.47 -1.53
C LEU A 225 2.56 13.65 -0.27
N ILE A 226 3.58 12.83 -0.26
CA ILE A 226 3.96 11.97 0.86
C ILE A 226 5.29 12.48 1.41
N THR A 227 5.30 12.76 2.71
CA THR A 227 6.52 13.06 3.45
C THR A 227 6.81 11.91 4.39
N THR A 228 8.01 11.36 4.32
CA THR A 228 8.45 10.30 5.21
C THR A 228 9.08 10.86 6.48
N LYS A 229 9.10 10.07 7.55
CA LYS A 229 9.58 10.46 8.87
C LYS A 229 11.00 11.04 8.81
N GLN A 230 11.15 12.20 9.45
CA GLN A 230 12.42 12.88 9.63
C GLN A 230 12.67 13.11 11.12
N SER A 231 13.92 13.27 11.50
CA SER A 231 14.22 13.61 12.88
C SER A 231 13.92 15.09 13.17
N HIS A 232 13.20 15.31 14.25
CA HIS A 232 12.88 16.62 14.81
C HIS A 232 13.41 16.81 16.24
N SER A 233 14.09 15.79 16.79
CA SER A 233 14.55 15.78 18.18
C SER A 233 16.06 15.63 18.25
N ARG A 234 16.70 16.39 19.16
CA ARG A 234 18.14 16.22 19.45
C ARG A 234 18.47 14.93 20.19
N VAL A 235 17.50 14.38 20.91
CA VAL A 235 17.70 13.13 21.62
C VAL A 235 17.41 12.00 20.66
N THR A 236 18.35 11.05 20.55
CA THR A 236 18.09 9.83 19.79
C THR A 236 16.90 9.10 20.37
N LYS A 237 15.91 8.83 19.53
CA LYS A 237 14.70 8.11 19.84
C LYS A 237 14.72 6.80 19.07
N ILE A 238 14.37 5.73 19.76
CA ILE A 238 14.22 4.40 19.17
C ILE A 238 12.79 3.99 19.41
N ASP A 239 12.04 3.78 18.34
CA ASP A 239 10.69 3.25 18.36
C ASP A 239 10.68 1.87 17.71
N ALA A 240 10.00 0.93 18.34
CA ALA A 240 9.72 -0.39 17.77
C ALA A 240 8.21 -0.62 17.80
N ASP A 241 7.66 -1.07 16.71
CA ASP A 241 6.26 -1.40 16.58
C ASP A 241 6.06 -2.83 16.12
N VAL A 242 5.08 -3.48 16.68
CA VAL A 242 4.65 -4.82 16.30
C VAL A 242 3.13 -4.82 16.26
N SER A 243 2.57 -5.25 15.15
CA SER A 243 1.13 -5.42 15.03
C SER A 243 0.78 -6.79 14.48
N TYR A 244 -0.38 -7.31 14.93
CA TYR A 244 -0.93 -8.57 14.48
C TYR A 244 -2.43 -8.44 14.27
N GLY A 245 -2.92 -8.92 13.14
CA GLY A 245 -4.32 -8.86 12.77
C GLY A 245 -4.80 -10.13 12.08
N PHE A 246 -6.12 -10.29 12.00
CA PHE A 246 -6.77 -11.38 11.29
C PHE A 246 -7.51 -10.85 10.07
N ASN A 247 -7.32 -11.48 8.93
CA ASN A 247 -8.05 -11.23 7.70
C ASN A 247 -9.23 -12.20 7.66
N LEU A 248 -10.41 -11.73 7.98
CA LEU A 248 -11.61 -12.55 8.00
C LEU A 248 -12.11 -12.76 6.56
N LYS A 249 -12.61 -13.95 6.27
CA LYS A 249 -13.22 -14.24 4.98
C LYS A 249 -14.38 -13.27 4.70
N PRO A 250 -14.58 -12.84 3.46
CA PRO A 250 -15.72 -12.03 3.09
C PRO A 250 -17.02 -12.80 3.31
N GLN A 251 -18.12 -12.08 3.48
CA GLN A 251 -19.43 -12.68 3.42
C GLN A 251 -19.72 -13.05 1.95
N THR A 252 -19.80 -14.35 1.68
CA THR A 252 -20.13 -14.87 0.35
C THR A 252 -21.63 -14.77 0.08
N TYR A 253 -22.01 -14.76 -1.18
CA TYR A 253 -23.42 -14.87 -1.55
C TYR A 253 -23.99 -16.21 -1.08
N ARG A 254 -25.26 -16.21 -0.74
CA ARG A 254 -25.97 -17.45 -0.42
C ARG A 254 -26.24 -18.18 -1.73
N VAL A 255 -25.62 -19.32 -1.90
CA VAL A 255 -25.83 -20.23 -3.03
C VAL A 255 -26.83 -21.33 -2.67
N MET A 256 -27.36 -22.03 -3.67
CA MET A 256 -28.25 -23.17 -3.46
C MET A 256 -27.48 -24.32 -2.82
N ASP A 257 -28.11 -25.03 -1.89
CA ASP A 257 -27.62 -26.34 -1.47
C ASP A 257 -27.86 -27.41 -2.54
N SER A 258 -27.33 -28.59 -2.31
CA SER A 258 -27.41 -29.69 -3.29
C SER A 258 -28.85 -30.08 -3.63
N LYS A 259 -29.80 -30.01 -2.69
CA LYS A 259 -31.20 -30.34 -2.90
C LYS A 259 -31.90 -29.32 -3.79
N ASP A 260 -31.76 -28.05 -3.44
CA ASP A 260 -32.38 -26.93 -4.19
C ASP A 260 -31.80 -26.86 -5.61
N TYR A 261 -30.49 -27.04 -5.74
CA TYR A 261 -29.80 -27.02 -7.02
C TYR A 261 -30.26 -28.17 -7.94
N ARG A 262 -30.47 -29.39 -7.39
CA ARG A 262 -31.03 -30.52 -8.16
C ARG A 262 -32.44 -30.23 -8.66
N SER A 263 -33.28 -29.67 -7.81
CA SER A 263 -34.65 -29.28 -8.17
C SER A 263 -34.64 -28.25 -9.29
N TYR A 264 -33.83 -27.23 -9.17
CA TYR A 264 -33.65 -26.18 -10.16
C TYR A 264 -33.16 -26.73 -11.52
N LEU A 265 -32.12 -27.58 -11.52
CA LEU A 265 -31.62 -28.21 -12.74
C LEU A 265 -32.70 -29.11 -13.40
N SER A 266 -33.42 -29.87 -12.61
CA SER A 266 -34.49 -30.72 -13.10
C SER A 266 -35.58 -29.93 -13.83
N GLU A 267 -35.94 -28.75 -13.29
CA GLU A 267 -36.96 -27.87 -13.91
C GLU A 267 -36.46 -27.22 -15.20
N ILE A 268 -35.20 -26.72 -15.20
CA ILE A 268 -34.59 -26.11 -16.41
C ILE A 268 -34.52 -27.12 -17.55
N ILE A 269 -34.04 -28.34 -17.27
CA ILE A 269 -33.88 -29.38 -18.28
C ILE A 269 -35.22 -29.81 -18.86
N LYS A 270 -36.25 -29.93 -18.03
CA LYS A 270 -37.62 -30.25 -18.48
C LYS A 270 -38.30 -29.13 -19.24
N GLY A 271 -38.04 -27.89 -18.85
CA GLY A 271 -38.73 -26.72 -19.37
C GLY A 271 -38.17 -26.12 -20.65
N ASN A 272 -36.95 -26.50 -21.06
CA ASN A 272 -36.26 -25.84 -22.17
C ASN A 272 -35.71 -26.82 -23.19
N SER A 273 -36.30 -26.84 -24.38
CA SER A 273 -35.85 -27.69 -25.49
C SER A 273 -34.43 -27.40 -25.99
N GLY A 274 -33.89 -26.21 -25.74
CA GLY A 274 -32.53 -25.84 -26.07
C GLY A 274 -31.46 -26.58 -25.26
N PHE A 275 -31.86 -27.18 -24.13
CA PHE A 275 -30.98 -27.99 -23.28
C PHE A 275 -31.18 -29.50 -23.46
N SER A 276 -31.76 -29.93 -24.58
CA SER A 276 -32.05 -31.35 -24.86
C SER A 276 -30.82 -32.24 -24.78
N HIS A 277 -29.60 -31.73 -25.13
CA HIS A 277 -28.33 -32.47 -25.01
C HIS A 277 -27.95 -32.71 -23.54
N LEU A 278 -28.25 -31.78 -22.64
CA LEU A 278 -28.03 -31.94 -21.20
C LEU A 278 -29.03 -32.90 -20.57
N ASN A 279 -30.20 -33.07 -21.17
CA ASN A 279 -31.21 -33.98 -20.65
C ASN A 279 -30.73 -35.42 -20.54
N THR A 280 -29.95 -35.90 -21.51
CA THR A 280 -29.40 -37.26 -21.49
C THR A 280 -28.35 -37.43 -20.38
N GLU A 281 -27.45 -36.47 -20.24
CA GLU A 281 -26.38 -36.54 -19.25
C GLU A 281 -26.92 -36.34 -17.82
N PHE A 282 -27.75 -35.30 -17.61
CA PHE A 282 -28.27 -34.99 -16.27
C PHE A 282 -29.41 -35.91 -15.81
N SER A 283 -30.21 -36.47 -16.69
CA SER A 283 -31.23 -37.44 -16.27
C SER A 283 -30.59 -38.68 -15.63
N GLY A 284 -29.44 -39.10 -16.15
CA GLY A 284 -28.63 -40.15 -15.54
C GLY A 284 -28.12 -39.78 -14.15
N ILE A 285 -27.61 -38.57 -13.99
CA ILE A 285 -27.06 -38.07 -12.72
C ILE A 285 -28.17 -37.81 -11.68
N LEU A 286 -29.27 -37.17 -12.08
CA LEU A 286 -30.35 -36.81 -11.17
C LEU A 286 -31.20 -38.01 -10.74
N GLY A 287 -31.33 -39.05 -11.60
CA GLY A 287 -32.08 -40.27 -11.35
C GLY A 287 -31.23 -41.48 -10.96
N MET A 288 -29.96 -41.28 -10.60
CA MET A 288 -29.02 -42.37 -10.31
C MET A 288 -29.44 -43.22 -9.11
N SER A 289 -29.35 -44.54 -9.27
CA SER A 289 -29.64 -45.48 -8.19
C SER A 289 -28.56 -45.43 -7.09
N PRO A 290 -28.94 -45.54 -5.80
CA PRO A 290 -27.98 -45.66 -4.73
C PRO A 290 -27.00 -46.83 -4.82
N SER A 291 -27.33 -47.82 -5.65
CA SER A 291 -26.44 -48.98 -5.93
C SER A 291 -25.40 -48.75 -7.04
N SER A 292 -25.44 -47.60 -7.70
CA SER A 292 -24.44 -47.22 -8.71
C SER A 292 -23.11 -46.87 -8.05
N SER A 293 -21.99 -47.27 -8.69
CA SER A 293 -20.63 -46.86 -8.26
C SER A 293 -20.48 -45.34 -8.19
N ASP A 294 -21.11 -44.65 -9.13
CA ASP A 294 -20.99 -43.17 -9.25
C ASP A 294 -21.97 -42.41 -8.38
N TYR A 295 -22.84 -43.11 -7.62
CA TYR A 295 -23.84 -42.46 -6.78
C TYR A 295 -23.23 -41.41 -5.82
N LYS A 296 -22.14 -41.79 -5.13
CA LYS A 296 -21.49 -40.90 -4.18
C LYS A 296 -20.79 -39.72 -4.86
N THR A 297 -20.35 -39.84 -6.09
CA THR A 297 -19.73 -38.73 -6.83
C THR A 297 -20.69 -37.56 -7.02
N TYR A 298 -21.98 -37.83 -7.21
CA TYR A 298 -22.98 -36.81 -7.52
C TYR A 298 -23.99 -36.55 -6.40
N HIS A 299 -23.85 -37.17 -5.24
CA HIS A 299 -24.80 -37.04 -4.12
C HIS A 299 -24.16 -36.50 -2.86
N ASN A 300 -23.40 -35.43 -3.00
CA ASN A 300 -22.83 -34.67 -1.89
C ASN A 300 -23.58 -33.35 -1.69
N ASP A 301 -23.18 -32.64 -0.65
CA ASP A 301 -23.62 -31.25 -0.37
C ASP A 301 -22.38 -30.47 0.06
N ASN A 302 -21.67 -29.91 -0.91
CA ASN A 302 -20.41 -29.24 -0.70
C ASN A 302 -20.58 -27.71 -0.73
N ASP A 303 -20.02 -27.05 0.25
CA ASP A 303 -19.86 -25.60 0.28
C ASP A 303 -18.45 -25.25 -0.22
N TRP A 304 -18.34 -25.00 -1.52
CA TRP A 304 -17.08 -24.66 -2.18
C TRP A 304 -16.39 -23.43 -1.59
N SER A 305 -17.12 -22.55 -0.92
CA SER A 305 -16.53 -21.41 -0.24
C SER A 305 -15.57 -21.81 0.88
N LYS A 306 -15.83 -22.92 1.57
CA LYS A 306 -14.94 -23.46 2.61
C LYS A 306 -13.64 -24.03 2.03
N ASP A 307 -13.71 -24.51 0.78
CA ASP A 307 -12.54 -25.03 0.09
C ASP A 307 -11.63 -23.94 -0.45
N VAL A 308 -12.20 -22.79 -0.80
CA VAL A 308 -11.49 -21.65 -1.41
C VAL A 308 -11.00 -20.65 -0.38
N TYR A 309 -11.83 -20.32 0.62
CA TYR A 309 -11.49 -19.29 1.59
C TYR A 309 -10.85 -19.84 2.87
N ARG A 310 -10.06 -18.99 3.52
CA ARG A 310 -9.48 -19.20 4.84
C ARG A 310 -9.53 -17.92 5.66
N VAL A 311 -9.30 -18.02 6.95
CA VAL A 311 -8.90 -16.87 7.76
C VAL A 311 -7.41 -16.69 7.57
N GLY A 312 -7.01 -15.51 7.10
CA GLY A 312 -5.62 -15.11 7.00
C GLY A 312 -5.16 -14.34 8.22
N ASN A 313 -3.86 -14.04 8.27
CA ASN A 313 -3.27 -13.20 9.30
C ASN A 313 -2.38 -12.14 8.66
N THR A 314 -2.29 -10.99 9.32
CA THR A 314 -1.38 -9.91 8.96
C THR A 314 -0.47 -9.62 10.13
N MET A 315 0.83 -9.54 9.88
CA MET A 315 1.86 -9.21 10.85
C MET A 315 2.70 -8.06 10.31
N HIS A 316 3.02 -7.12 11.19
CA HIS A 316 3.98 -6.08 10.89
C HIS A 316 5.00 -5.97 12.03
N TYR A 317 6.25 -5.78 11.68
CA TYR A 317 7.37 -5.50 12.56
C TYR A 317 8.11 -4.29 12.04
N GLY A 318 8.23 -3.25 12.85
CA GLY A 318 8.91 -2.02 12.50
C GLY A 318 9.92 -1.63 13.57
N ILE A 319 11.01 -1.02 13.13
CA ILE A 319 11.96 -0.33 13.98
C ILE A 319 12.34 0.99 13.32
N SER A 320 12.34 2.05 14.11
CA SER A 320 12.86 3.33 13.67
C SER A 320 13.80 3.93 14.70
N VAL A 321 14.86 4.56 14.21
CA VAL A 321 15.83 5.27 15.03
C VAL A 321 15.99 6.65 14.42
N ASP A 322 15.66 7.68 15.17
CA ASP A 322 15.83 9.05 14.73
C ASP A 322 16.56 9.91 15.77
N GLY A 323 17.28 10.89 15.31
CA GLY A 323 18.03 11.80 16.15
C GLY A 323 18.63 12.94 15.36
N SER A 324 19.02 14.00 16.04
CA SER A 324 19.72 15.12 15.42
C SER A 324 20.67 15.79 16.39
N ASP A 325 21.67 16.47 15.83
CA ASP A 325 22.49 17.43 16.53
C ASP A 325 22.57 18.75 15.74
N ASP A 326 23.54 19.60 16.05
CA ASP A 326 23.70 20.91 15.38
C ASP A 326 24.24 20.76 13.94
N ILE A 327 24.77 19.61 13.57
CA ILE A 327 25.43 19.36 12.30
C ILE A 327 24.63 18.37 11.44
N ALA A 328 24.06 17.34 12.06
CA ALA A 328 23.42 16.26 11.36
C ALA A 328 22.05 15.89 11.95
N LYS A 329 21.14 15.48 11.10
CA LYS A 329 19.86 14.84 11.45
C LYS A 329 19.76 13.52 10.71
N TYR A 330 19.16 12.53 11.33
CA TYR A 330 18.94 11.23 10.70
C TYR A 330 17.66 10.57 11.20
N ALA A 331 17.02 9.84 10.31
CA ALA A 331 15.94 8.90 10.61
C ALA A 331 16.18 7.63 9.80
N ILE A 332 16.32 6.51 10.49
CA ILE A 332 16.57 5.20 9.91
C ILE A 332 15.38 4.32 10.27
N MET A 333 14.74 3.74 9.27
CA MET A 333 13.55 2.92 9.42
C MET A 333 13.76 1.59 8.72
N ALA A 334 13.29 0.52 9.33
CA ALA A 334 13.23 -0.80 8.72
C ALA A 334 11.94 -1.49 9.14
N GLY A 335 11.26 -2.12 8.19
CA GLY A 335 10.00 -2.77 8.44
C GLY A 335 9.86 -4.08 7.65
N TYR A 336 9.11 -5.01 8.22
CA TYR A 336 8.68 -6.23 7.56
C TYR A 336 7.19 -6.43 7.78
N THR A 337 6.45 -6.55 6.69
CA THR A 337 5.01 -6.83 6.68
C THR A 337 4.77 -8.17 6.02
N SER A 338 3.94 -9.01 6.61
CA SER A 338 3.46 -10.27 6.02
C SER A 338 1.95 -10.33 6.17
N SER A 339 1.23 -10.60 5.08
CA SER A 339 -0.22 -10.73 5.09
C SER A 339 -0.66 -11.95 4.29
N ASP A 340 -1.31 -12.88 4.96
CA ASP A 340 -1.98 -14.00 4.30
C ASP A 340 -3.33 -13.52 3.77
N GLY A 341 -3.61 -13.81 2.50
CA GLY A 341 -4.91 -13.50 1.91
C GLY A 341 -6.02 -14.43 2.40
N THR A 342 -7.25 -13.98 2.26
CA THR A 342 -8.44 -14.78 2.59
C THR A 342 -8.72 -15.88 1.59
N VAL A 343 -8.24 -15.79 0.37
CA VAL A 343 -8.20 -16.89 -0.60
C VAL A 343 -6.98 -17.74 -0.34
N LYS A 344 -7.14 -19.07 -0.31
CA LYS A 344 -6.01 -20.00 -0.10
C LYS A 344 -4.94 -19.80 -1.18
N SER A 345 -3.67 -20.00 -0.81
CA SER A 345 -2.50 -19.80 -1.68
C SER A 345 -2.30 -18.38 -2.19
N THR A 346 -2.84 -17.39 -1.48
CA THR A 346 -2.52 -15.97 -1.70
C THR A 346 -1.81 -15.43 -0.47
N ASP A 347 -0.72 -14.68 -0.69
CA ASP A 347 0.03 -14.00 0.35
C ASP A 347 0.77 -12.77 -0.19
N PHE A 348 1.14 -11.91 0.72
CA PHE A 348 1.93 -10.72 0.48
C PHE A 348 3.01 -10.61 1.54
N SER A 349 4.23 -10.28 1.15
CA SER A 349 5.26 -9.88 2.09
C SER A 349 6.07 -8.71 1.54
N ARG A 350 6.41 -7.76 2.43
CA ARG A 350 7.21 -6.58 2.12
C ARG A 350 8.31 -6.42 3.15
N LEU A 351 9.53 -6.25 2.68
CA LEU A 351 10.67 -5.76 3.43
C LEU A 351 10.99 -4.36 2.94
N ASN A 352 11.04 -3.40 3.83
CA ASN A 352 11.43 -2.03 3.52
C ASN A 352 12.55 -1.56 4.45
N ALA A 353 13.40 -0.69 3.91
CA ALA A 353 14.41 0.04 4.65
C ALA A 353 14.51 1.45 4.08
N ARG A 354 14.60 2.44 4.96
CA ARG A 354 14.71 3.85 4.59
C ARG A 354 15.68 4.58 5.49
N ILE A 355 16.46 5.48 4.90
CA ILE A 355 17.37 6.37 5.59
C ILE A 355 17.13 7.78 5.08
N ASN A 356 16.69 8.66 5.98
CA ASN A 356 16.60 10.09 5.74
C ASN A 356 17.68 10.76 6.57
N ALA A 357 18.60 11.45 5.93
CA ALA A 357 19.71 12.12 6.60
C ALA A 357 19.88 13.54 6.06
N GLY A 358 20.21 14.47 6.93
CA GLY A 358 20.56 15.83 6.58
C GLY A 358 21.86 16.22 7.28
N VAL A 359 22.78 16.84 6.56
CA VAL A 359 24.08 17.29 7.10
C VAL A 359 24.29 18.75 6.74
N SER A 360 24.56 19.59 7.75
CA SER A 360 24.96 20.98 7.59
C SER A 360 26.48 21.05 7.50
N LEU A 361 27.00 21.05 6.27
CA LEU A 361 28.46 21.10 6.02
C LEU A 361 29.05 22.47 6.35
N LEU A 362 28.27 23.52 6.12
CA LEU A 362 28.58 24.89 6.47
C LEU A 362 27.37 25.53 7.14
N LYS A 363 27.51 26.66 7.80
CA LYS A 363 26.40 27.40 8.41
C LYS A 363 25.29 27.77 7.42
N ASN A 364 25.64 27.89 6.15
CA ASN A 364 24.76 28.28 5.06
C ASN A 364 24.59 27.20 3.98
N PHE A 365 25.16 26.00 4.16
CA PHE A 365 25.06 24.90 3.20
C PHE A 365 24.68 23.60 3.87
N GLN A 366 23.56 23.03 3.47
CA GLN A 366 22.99 21.78 3.95
C GLN A 366 22.76 20.83 2.78
N ILE A 367 22.92 19.55 3.02
CA ILE A 367 22.56 18.48 2.09
C ILE A 367 21.58 17.55 2.80
N ASP A 368 20.39 17.39 2.25
CA ASP A 368 19.44 16.36 2.66
C ASP A 368 19.54 15.17 1.70
N THR A 369 19.57 13.97 2.25
CA THR A 369 19.70 12.72 1.50
C THR A 369 18.60 11.75 1.93
N ASN A 370 17.97 11.10 0.97
CA ASN A 370 16.98 10.07 1.18
C ASN A 370 17.40 8.82 0.41
N ILE A 371 17.50 7.69 1.10
CA ILE A 371 17.80 6.38 0.51
C ILE A 371 16.69 5.44 0.93
N TYR A 372 16.16 4.67 -0.02
CA TYR A 372 15.14 3.68 0.28
C TYR A 372 15.32 2.42 -0.53
N PHE A 373 14.93 1.32 0.08
CA PHE A 373 14.88 0.00 -0.53
C PHE A 373 13.60 -0.70 -0.12
N THR A 374 12.92 -1.31 -1.08
CA THR A 374 11.73 -2.12 -0.85
C THR A 374 11.83 -3.41 -1.65
N TYR A 375 11.48 -4.51 -1.03
CA TYR A 375 11.35 -5.82 -1.67
C TYR A 375 10.00 -6.43 -1.33
N ILE A 376 9.22 -6.78 -2.36
CA ILE A 376 7.88 -7.31 -2.23
C ILE A 376 7.80 -8.67 -2.92
N LEU A 377 7.19 -9.63 -2.23
CA LEU A 377 6.76 -10.90 -2.77
C LEU A 377 5.24 -10.99 -2.67
N ARG A 378 4.60 -11.44 -3.73
CA ARG A 378 3.16 -11.71 -3.79
C ARG A 378 2.94 -13.06 -4.44
N ASN A 379 2.14 -13.91 -3.79
CA ASN A 379 1.52 -15.05 -4.43
C ASN A 379 0.03 -14.73 -4.61
N GLN A 380 -0.47 -14.92 -5.80
CA GLN A 380 -1.80 -14.45 -6.17
C GLN A 380 -2.56 -15.57 -6.88
N GLN A 381 -3.88 -15.52 -6.81
CA GLN A 381 -4.77 -16.28 -7.66
C GLN A 381 -5.41 -15.34 -8.68
N ASP A 382 -5.93 -15.88 -9.76
CA ASP A 382 -6.68 -15.11 -10.73
C ASP A 382 -7.99 -14.66 -10.08
N ASP A 383 -8.08 -13.36 -9.83
CA ASP A 383 -9.27 -12.67 -9.33
C ASP A 383 -9.73 -11.61 -10.35
N GLY A 384 -9.33 -11.84 -11.59
CA GLY A 384 -9.52 -10.95 -12.71
C GLY A 384 -10.89 -11.07 -13.39
N VAL A 385 -10.86 -10.95 -14.72
CA VAL A 385 -12.06 -10.97 -15.57
C VAL A 385 -12.45 -12.40 -15.96
N SER A 386 -11.50 -13.33 -15.94
CA SER A 386 -11.73 -14.70 -16.41
C SER A 386 -12.51 -15.52 -15.37
N ALA A 387 -13.77 -15.79 -15.68
CA ALA A 387 -14.63 -16.62 -14.85
C ALA A 387 -14.11 -18.06 -14.68
N ASN A 388 -13.43 -18.59 -15.70
CA ASN A 388 -13.01 -20.00 -15.72
C ASN A 388 -11.75 -20.27 -14.89
N THR A 389 -11.01 -19.24 -14.47
CA THR A 389 -9.73 -19.37 -13.77
C THR A 389 -9.73 -18.68 -12.40
N SER A 390 -10.82 -17.98 -12.03
CA SER A 390 -10.98 -17.33 -10.74
C SER A 390 -11.55 -18.30 -9.69
N PRO A 391 -10.78 -18.72 -8.68
CA PRO A 391 -11.27 -19.63 -7.65
C PRO A 391 -12.46 -19.08 -6.88
N THR A 392 -12.49 -17.74 -6.65
CA THR A 392 -13.57 -17.07 -5.94
C THR A 392 -14.89 -17.17 -6.69
N PHE A 393 -14.88 -16.83 -7.99
CA PHE A 393 -16.07 -16.95 -8.83
C PHE A 393 -16.52 -18.41 -9.00
N LEU A 394 -15.57 -19.30 -9.23
CA LEU A 394 -15.86 -20.74 -9.39
C LEU A 394 -16.51 -21.34 -8.14
N SER A 395 -16.15 -20.86 -6.94
CA SER A 395 -16.77 -21.33 -5.69
C SER A 395 -18.26 -21.00 -5.59
N GLU A 396 -18.74 -20.01 -6.33
CA GLU A 396 -20.14 -19.61 -6.35
C GLU A 396 -20.97 -20.32 -7.41
N ILE A 397 -20.34 -20.74 -8.52
CA ILE A 397 -21.04 -21.35 -9.66
C ILE A 397 -20.89 -22.87 -9.77
N LYS A 398 -19.89 -23.46 -9.07
CA LYS A 398 -19.65 -24.90 -9.10
C LYS A 398 -20.78 -25.67 -8.45
N SER A 399 -21.19 -26.79 -9.06
CA SER A 399 -22.28 -27.63 -8.57
C SER A 399 -22.02 -28.12 -7.14
N PRO A 400 -22.96 -27.89 -6.19
CA PRO A 400 -22.77 -28.27 -4.78
C PRO A 400 -22.82 -29.76 -4.54
N PHE A 401 -23.33 -30.57 -5.46
CA PHE A 401 -23.35 -32.02 -5.32
C PHE A 401 -22.01 -32.69 -5.64
N LEU A 402 -20.99 -31.95 -6.06
CA LEU A 402 -19.64 -32.44 -6.37
C LEU A 402 -18.67 -32.11 -5.23
N LEU A 403 -17.64 -32.94 -5.08
CA LEU A 403 -16.52 -32.73 -4.17
C LEU A 403 -15.26 -32.28 -4.93
N PRO A 404 -14.29 -31.67 -4.26
CA PRO A 404 -13.00 -31.34 -4.86
C PRO A 404 -12.20 -32.54 -5.36
N TYR A 405 -12.39 -33.69 -4.73
CA TYR A 405 -11.65 -34.92 -4.99
C TYR A 405 -12.56 -36.02 -5.52
N SER A 406 -12.00 -36.90 -6.35
CA SER A 406 -12.71 -38.04 -6.94
C SER A 406 -12.84 -39.18 -5.94
N TYR A 407 -13.86 -40.00 -6.15
CA TYR A 407 -13.96 -41.32 -5.51
C TYR A 407 -13.14 -42.35 -6.31
N THR A 408 -12.82 -43.47 -5.65
CA THR A 408 -12.33 -44.69 -6.32
C THR A 408 -13.33 -45.20 -7.34
N ASP A 409 -12.90 -45.97 -8.33
CA ASP A 409 -13.76 -46.49 -9.41
C ASP A 409 -14.95 -47.32 -8.90
N ASP A 410 -14.80 -47.95 -7.74
CA ASP A 410 -15.86 -48.69 -7.06
C ASP A 410 -16.76 -47.78 -6.18
N GLY A 411 -16.48 -46.47 -6.10
CA GLY A 411 -17.21 -45.51 -5.28
C GLY A 411 -17.06 -45.72 -3.77
N SER A 412 -16.13 -46.54 -3.30
CA SER A 412 -16.02 -46.91 -1.89
C SER A 412 -15.33 -45.83 -1.05
N GLN A 413 -14.29 -45.20 -1.58
CA GLN A 413 -13.43 -44.26 -0.85
C GLN A 413 -13.18 -42.98 -1.63
N LEU A 414 -13.12 -41.87 -0.91
CA LEU A 414 -12.65 -40.59 -1.44
C LEU A 414 -11.13 -40.65 -1.60
N THR A 415 -10.64 -40.29 -2.76
CA THR A 415 -9.19 -40.27 -3.07
C THR A 415 -8.59 -38.87 -2.80
N ASN A 416 -7.28 -38.74 -2.99
CA ASN A 416 -6.59 -37.46 -3.04
C ASN A 416 -6.43 -36.93 -4.49
N THR A 417 -7.04 -37.59 -5.45
CA THR A 417 -7.03 -37.16 -6.86
C THR A 417 -8.08 -36.09 -7.04
N LEU A 418 -7.66 -34.93 -7.55
CA LEU A 418 -8.57 -33.82 -7.81
C LEU A 418 -9.58 -34.22 -8.92
N ASN A 419 -10.84 -33.92 -8.67
CA ASN A 419 -11.87 -34.01 -9.68
C ASN A 419 -11.56 -33.11 -10.87
N ASP A 420 -11.88 -33.58 -12.05
CA ASP A 420 -11.76 -32.85 -13.31
C ASP A 420 -12.91 -31.85 -13.47
N VAL A 421 -12.99 -31.25 -14.65
CA VAL A 421 -14.08 -30.38 -15.07
C VAL A 421 -15.40 -31.14 -15.01
N ASP A 422 -16.45 -30.46 -14.51
CA ASP A 422 -17.77 -31.11 -14.45
C ASP A 422 -18.49 -31.13 -15.81
N VAL A 423 -19.63 -31.79 -15.83
CA VAL A 423 -20.49 -31.90 -17.01
C VAL A 423 -21.02 -30.56 -17.54
N LEU A 424 -20.99 -29.50 -16.74
CA LEU A 424 -21.32 -28.13 -17.14
C LEU A 424 -20.10 -27.36 -17.66
N GLY A 425 -18.95 -27.98 -17.69
CA GLY A 425 -17.71 -27.34 -18.12
C GLY A 425 -17.09 -26.39 -17.08
N VAL A 426 -17.52 -26.48 -15.81
CA VAL A 426 -17.03 -25.61 -14.74
C VAL A 426 -15.76 -26.20 -14.13
N SER A 427 -14.71 -25.41 -14.08
CA SER A 427 -13.42 -25.79 -13.52
C SER A 427 -13.50 -26.10 -12.02
N ASN A 428 -12.55 -26.90 -11.53
CA ASN A 428 -12.41 -27.20 -10.11
C ASN A 428 -11.58 -26.08 -9.43
N PRO A 429 -12.17 -25.25 -8.55
CA PRO A 429 -11.44 -24.16 -7.90
C PRO A 429 -10.28 -24.63 -7.02
N VAL A 430 -10.40 -25.81 -6.41
CA VAL A 430 -9.34 -26.39 -5.56
C VAL A 430 -8.15 -26.83 -6.41
N ALA A 431 -8.40 -27.33 -7.62
CA ALA A 431 -7.34 -27.69 -8.55
C ALA A 431 -6.50 -26.46 -8.95
N ILE A 432 -7.15 -25.32 -9.17
CA ILE A 432 -6.45 -24.05 -9.44
C ILE A 432 -5.60 -23.64 -8.24
N ILE A 433 -6.18 -23.59 -7.04
CA ILE A 433 -5.50 -23.19 -5.81
C ILE A 433 -4.26 -24.04 -5.52
N GLN A 434 -4.32 -25.35 -5.78
CA GLN A 434 -3.22 -26.27 -5.48
C GLN A 434 -2.14 -26.28 -6.57
N ASN A 435 -2.52 -26.17 -7.82
CA ASN A 435 -1.64 -26.43 -8.96
C ASN A 435 -1.17 -25.18 -9.70
N ALA A 436 -1.93 -24.08 -9.64
CA ALA A 436 -1.48 -22.83 -10.24
C ALA A 436 -0.32 -22.22 -9.44
N LYS A 437 0.68 -21.69 -10.15
CA LYS A 437 1.83 -21.01 -9.57
C LYS A 437 1.89 -19.59 -10.11
N ASN A 438 1.57 -18.66 -9.26
CA ASN A 438 1.50 -17.24 -9.62
C ASN A 438 2.27 -16.42 -8.62
N SER A 439 3.46 -16.03 -8.98
CA SER A 439 4.34 -15.23 -8.11
C SER A 439 4.70 -13.91 -8.77
N ASN A 440 4.66 -12.85 -7.98
CA ASN A 440 5.15 -11.53 -8.35
C ASN A 440 6.26 -11.14 -7.38
N LYS A 441 7.44 -10.80 -7.92
CA LYS A 441 8.60 -10.32 -7.18
C LYS A 441 8.88 -8.91 -7.65
N HIS A 442 8.83 -7.96 -6.73
CA HIS A 442 9.12 -6.56 -7.01
C HIS A 442 10.19 -6.05 -6.06
N TYR A 443 11.13 -5.28 -6.57
CA TYR A 443 12.05 -4.52 -5.75
C TYR A 443 12.26 -3.13 -6.34
N ARG A 444 12.45 -2.18 -5.43
CA ARG A 444 12.75 -0.79 -5.74
C ARG A 444 13.89 -0.31 -4.86
N PHE A 445 14.80 0.42 -5.47
CA PHE A 445 15.85 1.17 -4.79
C PHE A 445 15.81 2.61 -5.27
N GLY A 446 16.04 3.56 -4.38
CA GLY A 446 16.15 4.96 -4.75
C GLY A 446 17.10 5.72 -3.85
N LEU A 447 17.71 6.73 -4.45
CA LEU A 447 18.59 7.70 -3.81
C LEU A 447 18.16 9.09 -4.25
N SER A 448 18.02 10.00 -3.29
CA SER A 448 17.80 11.43 -3.55
C SER A 448 18.80 12.25 -2.76
N ILE A 449 19.35 13.27 -3.37
CA ILE A 449 20.26 14.25 -2.76
C ILE A 449 19.70 15.63 -3.04
N ALA A 450 19.51 16.43 -1.99
CA ALA A 450 18.94 17.76 -2.08
C ALA A 450 19.86 18.79 -1.38
N PRO A 451 20.81 19.39 -2.11
CA PRO A 451 21.60 20.48 -1.60
C PRO A 451 20.77 21.77 -1.46
N ARG A 452 20.94 22.45 -0.34
CA ARG A 452 20.37 23.76 -0.07
C ARG A 452 21.51 24.69 0.35
N TRP A 453 21.66 25.80 -0.35
CA TRP A 453 22.73 26.76 -0.13
C TRP A 453 22.19 28.19 -0.04
N ASN A 454 22.26 28.78 1.13
CA ASN A 454 21.99 30.20 1.32
C ASN A 454 23.27 30.98 0.96
N ILE A 455 23.36 31.44 -0.30
CA ILE A 455 24.56 32.10 -0.84
C ILE A 455 24.82 33.39 -0.09
N ASN A 456 23.77 34.21 0.06
CA ASN A 456 23.79 35.44 0.82
C ASN A 456 22.37 35.74 1.39
N ARG A 457 22.12 36.97 1.83
CA ARG A 457 20.81 37.36 2.42
C ARG A 457 19.68 37.37 1.38
N ASP A 458 20.03 37.61 0.13
CA ASP A 458 19.07 37.84 -0.95
C ASP A 458 18.93 36.66 -1.90
N PHE A 459 19.87 35.72 -1.90
CA PHE A 459 19.88 34.58 -2.82
C PHE A 459 20.06 33.26 -2.10
N SER A 460 19.18 32.31 -2.38
CA SER A 460 19.32 30.92 -1.98
C SER A 460 19.23 29.99 -3.21
N PHE A 461 20.00 28.91 -3.17
CA PHE A 461 20.00 27.85 -4.14
C PHE A 461 19.43 26.59 -3.48
N ASP A 462 18.37 26.06 -4.04
CA ASP A 462 17.78 24.76 -3.68
C ASP A 462 17.84 23.85 -4.88
N GLY A 463 18.50 22.71 -4.75
CA GLY A 463 18.58 21.68 -5.82
C GLY A 463 18.10 20.35 -5.30
N ARG A 464 17.64 19.50 -6.20
CA ARG A 464 17.35 18.09 -5.89
C ARG A 464 17.72 17.23 -7.08
N PHE A 465 18.39 16.14 -6.81
CA PHE A 465 18.67 15.09 -7.78
C PHE A 465 18.26 13.75 -7.19
N SER A 466 17.55 12.95 -7.98
CA SER A 466 17.12 11.62 -7.56
C SER A 466 17.30 10.61 -8.67
N TYR A 467 17.74 9.42 -8.28
CA TYR A 467 17.77 8.23 -9.13
C TYR A 467 17.01 7.11 -8.44
N SER A 468 16.14 6.45 -9.17
CA SER A 468 15.47 5.25 -8.69
C SER A 468 15.45 4.16 -9.76
N PHE A 469 15.54 2.92 -9.28
CA PHE A 469 15.46 1.72 -10.09
C PHE A 469 14.43 0.77 -9.51
N SER A 470 13.55 0.25 -10.34
CA SER A 470 12.62 -0.82 -9.95
C SER A 470 12.63 -1.98 -10.93
N SER A 471 12.36 -3.16 -10.44
CA SER A 471 12.18 -4.35 -11.28
C SER A 471 11.07 -5.23 -10.73
N THR A 472 10.13 -5.54 -11.61
CA THR A 472 9.02 -6.46 -11.34
C THR A 472 9.18 -7.68 -12.21
N LYS A 473 9.14 -8.86 -11.60
CA LYS A 473 9.09 -10.14 -12.30
C LYS A 473 7.83 -10.86 -11.87
N GLN A 474 6.98 -11.19 -12.82
CA GLN A 474 5.79 -11.97 -12.59
C GLN A 474 5.85 -13.26 -13.40
N HIS A 475 5.56 -14.35 -12.72
CA HIS A 475 5.45 -15.70 -13.31
C HIS A 475 4.03 -16.20 -13.07
N TYR A 476 3.39 -16.67 -14.12
CA TYR A 476 2.06 -17.25 -14.09
C TYR A 476 2.10 -18.63 -14.78
N PHE A 477 1.73 -19.65 -14.05
CA PHE A 477 1.56 -21.01 -14.57
C PHE A 477 0.21 -21.54 -14.14
N LEU A 478 -0.59 -21.97 -15.10
CA LEU A 478 -1.88 -22.59 -14.90
C LEU A 478 -1.88 -23.96 -15.58
N PRO A 479 -1.90 -25.07 -14.83
CA PRO A 479 -1.94 -26.41 -15.39
C PRO A 479 -3.33 -26.77 -15.91
N MET A 480 -3.39 -27.84 -16.68
CA MET A 480 -4.62 -28.35 -17.31
C MET A 480 -5.56 -29.07 -16.32
N ASN A 481 -5.02 -29.71 -15.29
CA ASN A 481 -5.77 -30.61 -14.42
C ASN A 481 -6.90 -29.89 -13.66
N GLY A 482 -8.12 -30.33 -13.81
CA GLY A 482 -9.30 -29.77 -13.19
C GLY A 482 -9.79 -28.45 -13.79
N LEU A 483 -9.24 -28.06 -14.95
CA LEU A 483 -9.55 -26.80 -15.62
C LEU A 483 -10.32 -27.01 -16.91
N SER A 484 -11.37 -26.22 -17.08
CA SER A 484 -12.08 -26.11 -18.35
C SER A 484 -11.13 -25.62 -19.44
N PRO A 485 -11.14 -26.23 -20.62
CA PRO A 485 -10.31 -25.80 -21.73
C PRO A 485 -10.53 -24.33 -22.05
N GLN A 486 -9.43 -23.60 -22.17
CA GLN A 486 -9.45 -22.22 -22.63
C GLN A 486 -9.35 -22.20 -24.16
N TYR A 487 -10.10 -21.31 -24.80
CA TYR A 487 -10.07 -21.13 -26.25
C TYR A 487 -9.59 -19.71 -26.59
N ASN A 488 -8.64 -19.63 -27.51
CA ASN A 488 -8.21 -18.36 -28.06
C ASN A 488 -8.16 -18.47 -29.59
N HIS A 489 -8.89 -17.61 -30.30
CA HIS A 489 -9.02 -17.65 -31.76
C HIS A 489 -9.37 -19.05 -32.32
N GLY A 490 -10.22 -19.78 -31.60
CA GLY A 490 -10.65 -21.15 -32.00
C GLY A 490 -9.68 -22.25 -31.60
N ASN A 491 -8.51 -21.94 -31.07
CA ASN A 491 -7.55 -22.94 -30.60
C ASN A 491 -7.79 -23.29 -29.12
N LYS A 492 -7.79 -24.60 -28.83
CA LYS A 492 -7.92 -25.12 -27.46
C LYS A 492 -6.56 -25.07 -26.76
N TRP A 493 -6.53 -24.43 -25.60
CA TRP A 493 -5.35 -24.36 -24.73
C TRP A 493 -5.56 -25.27 -23.52
N LEU A 494 -4.57 -26.08 -23.21
CA LEU A 494 -4.64 -27.06 -22.13
C LEU A 494 -3.92 -26.58 -20.86
N ASN A 495 -2.87 -25.78 -21.03
CA ASN A 495 -2.14 -25.13 -19.93
C ASN A 495 -1.66 -23.75 -20.39
N THR A 496 -1.29 -22.92 -19.43
CA THR A 496 -0.82 -21.56 -19.72
C THR A 496 0.41 -21.23 -18.90
N ILE A 497 1.45 -20.74 -19.57
CA ILE A 497 2.63 -20.13 -18.96
C ILE A 497 2.74 -18.71 -19.49
N LYS A 498 2.91 -17.75 -18.59
CA LYS A 498 3.20 -16.35 -18.93
C LYS A 498 4.30 -15.85 -18.00
N ASP A 499 5.27 -15.15 -18.56
CA ASP A 499 6.33 -14.49 -17.81
C ASP A 499 6.39 -13.01 -18.21
N MET A 500 6.51 -12.16 -17.22
CA MET A 500 6.70 -10.74 -17.42
C MET A 500 7.90 -10.25 -16.62
N THR A 501 8.74 -9.46 -17.25
CA THR A 501 9.79 -8.71 -16.56
C THR A 501 9.70 -7.25 -16.96
N LEU A 502 9.43 -6.39 -15.99
CA LEU A 502 9.43 -4.95 -16.15
C LEU A 502 10.60 -4.37 -15.37
N LYS A 503 11.42 -3.54 -16.03
CA LYS A 503 12.49 -2.77 -15.39
C LYS A 503 12.27 -1.31 -15.68
N GLN A 504 12.40 -0.48 -14.67
CA GLN A 504 12.16 0.95 -14.77
C GLN A 504 13.29 1.71 -14.08
N ASN A 505 13.86 2.66 -14.79
CA ASN A 505 14.82 3.62 -14.26
C ASN A 505 14.19 5.00 -14.30
N ASN A 506 14.29 5.73 -13.22
CA ASN A 506 13.76 7.08 -13.12
C ASN A 506 14.85 8.02 -12.64
N ILE A 507 15.05 9.12 -13.37
CA ILE A 507 15.96 10.20 -13.01
C ILE A 507 15.14 11.47 -12.89
N TYR A 508 15.26 12.12 -11.75
CA TYR A 508 14.58 13.37 -11.46
C TYR A 508 15.60 14.43 -11.05
N GLY A 509 15.44 15.63 -11.55
CA GLY A 509 16.26 16.76 -11.16
C GLY A 509 15.47 18.05 -11.22
N ASP A 510 15.60 18.88 -10.19
CA ASP A 510 15.08 20.24 -10.13
C ASP A 510 16.08 21.18 -9.48
N VAL A 511 16.05 22.43 -9.89
CA VAL A 511 16.91 23.48 -9.34
C VAL A 511 16.11 24.77 -9.26
N HIS A 512 16.17 25.41 -8.11
CA HIS A 512 15.54 26.68 -7.84
C HIS A 512 16.59 27.68 -7.33
N LEU A 513 16.61 28.84 -7.95
CA LEU A 513 17.31 30.01 -7.43
C LEU A 513 16.25 30.98 -6.92
N LEU A 514 16.22 31.18 -5.60
CA LEU A 514 15.23 32.00 -4.93
C LEU A 514 15.88 33.32 -4.51
N PRO A 515 15.24 34.46 -4.84
CA PRO A 515 15.70 35.77 -4.42
C PRO A 515 15.36 36.07 -2.96
#